data_f08c93fecc5143393cb441d189f58a3b
#
_entry.id   f08c93fecc5143393cb441d189f58a3b
#
_cell.length_a   1.000
_cell.length_b   1.000
_cell.length_c   1.000
_cell.angle_alpha   90.00
_cell.angle_beta   90.00
_cell.angle_gamma   90.00
#
_symmetry.space_group_name_H-M   'P 1'
#
loop_
_entity.id
_entity.type
_entity.pdbx_description
1 polymer ?
#
loop_
_entity_poly.entity_id
_entity_poly.type
_entity_poly.pdbx_seq_one_letter_code
_entity_poly.pdbx_strand_id
1 'polypeptide(L)'
;IAVDRGFWMGDGFASGGSVGYDHKKMGITARGAWVSVQRHFREKGINIQQEDFTVVGVGDMAGDVFGNGMLLSEHICLVAAFNHMHIFIDPTPDSAATFKERKRLFELPRSSWEDFDKKLISKGGGIFSRAAKRIEITPEMKKCFGITEDHLAPNELMKATLKAEVDLIWNGGIGTYIKASSEQDSDVGDKANDSLRINGKDVRAKVVGEGGNLGVTQLGRIEYGLHGGASYTDFIDNAGGVDCSDHEVNIKIMLNDVMDNGDLTRKQRNETFMAQTDAVGQLVLTNNYCQTQAIALAYRDCKERLEEYTRLMRDYEQQGKLNRALEFLPNEETLQDRRNDNLGLTRPELAVLISYTKADLKELLNHESITSDPYISDIAETAFPEALVHDFEEPLKRHRLRKEIIATQLANDMVNYMGITFVNRLKDSTGSSVADIARAYMTARDTFSLEERWCQISELDYKVETSVQEQMMAELMRLVRRATRWFLRNRRVNVDIEQEVAKFR
;
A
#
# COMPACT_ATOMS: atom_id res chain seq x y z
N ILE A 1 30.81 6.48 4.03
CA ILE A 1 31.06 6.83 5.46
C ILE A 1 30.87 5.59 6.34
N ALA A 2 29.70 4.87 6.28
CA ALA A 2 29.45 3.68 7.12
C ALA A 2 30.52 2.60 6.90
N VAL A 3 30.81 2.27 5.64
CA VAL A 3 31.86 1.32 5.24
C VAL A 3 33.23 1.79 5.72
N ASP A 4 33.60 3.07 5.46
CA ASP A 4 34.91 3.65 5.79
C ASP A 4 35.15 3.73 7.32
N ARG A 5 34.08 3.72 8.11
CA ARG A 5 34.12 3.74 9.57
C ARG A 5 33.97 2.36 10.19
N GLY A 6 33.90 1.30 9.40
CA GLY A 6 33.75 -0.08 9.88
C GLY A 6 32.41 -0.35 10.56
N PHE A 7 31.33 0.40 10.19
CA PHE A 7 30.02 0.12 10.73
C PHE A 7 29.52 -1.24 10.24
N TRP A 8 29.01 -2.05 11.15
CA TRP A 8 28.71 -3.47 10.91
C TRP A 8 27.72 -3.74 9.75
N MET A 9 26.82 -2.79 9.46
CA MET A 9 25.91 -2.91 8.32
C MET A 9 26.58 -2.62 6.99
N GLY A 10 27.77 -2.00 6.98
CA GLY A 10 28.47 -1.65 5.74
C GLY A 10 27.61 -0.77 4.82
N ASP A 11 27.48 -1.17 3.56
CA ASP A 11 26.64 -0.49 2.57
C ASP A 11 25.14 -0.80 2.71
N GLY A 12 24.76 -1.74 3.57
CA GLY A 12 23.36 -1.96 3.98
C GLY A 12 22.79 -0.85 4.88
N PHE A 13 23.63 0.07 5.39
CA PHE A 13 23.19 1.18 6.25
C PHE A 13 22.21 2.13 5.54
N ALA A 14 22.30 2.26 4.21
CA ALA A 14 21.39 3.05 3.41
C ALA A 14 21.04 2.30 2.13
N SER A 15 19.77 2.31 1.73
CA SER A 15 19.35 1.77 0.45
C SER A 15 19.83 2.65 -0.72
N GLY A 16 20.00 2.07 -1.90
CA GLY A 16 20.58 2.74 -3.05
C GLY A 16 22.11 2.84 -2.95
N GLY A 17 22.68 4.01 -3.24
CA GLY A 17 24.12 4.20 -3.25
C GLY A 17 24.77 3.68 -4.56
N SER A 18 26.07 3.28 -4.50
CA SER A 18 26.80 2.80 -5.67
C SER A 18 26.36 1.42 -6.16
N VAL A 19 25.80 0.61 -5.26
CA VAL A 19 25.18 -0.68 -5.54
C VAL A 19 23.90 -0.75 -4.74
N GLY A 20 22.76 -0.68 -5.43
CA GLY A 20 21.42 -0.70 -4.84
C GLY A 20 20.39 -0.86 -5.95
N TYR A 21 19.15 -1.16 -5.57
CA TYR A 21 18.06 -1.24 -6.53
C TYR A 21 17.66 0.17 -7.02
N ASP A 22 17.51 0.31 -8.32
CA ASP A 22 17.04 1.56 -8.95
C ASP A 22 15.49 1.58 -8.91
N HIS A 23 14.94 2.22 -7.89
CA HIS A 23 13.49 2.29 -7.68
C HIS A 23 12.75 2.90 -8.86
N LYS A 24 13.33 3.90 -9.53
CA LYS A 24 12.73 4.53 -10.71
C LYS A 24 12.70 3.58 -11.89
N LYS A 25 13.81 2.87 -12.15
CA LYS A 25 13.88 1.89 -13.25
C LYS A 25 12.94 0.71 -13.00
N MET A 26 12.83 0.25 -11.75
CA MET A 26 11.88 -0.78 -11.36
C MET A 26 10.43 -0.28 -11.39
N GLY A 27 10.21 1.03 -11.25
CA GLY A 27 8.89 1.65 -11.06
C GLY A 27 8.18 1.16 -9.80
N ILE A 28 8.93 0.69 -8.80
CA ILE A 28 8.40 -0.14 -7.71
C ILE A 28 7.37 0.59 -6.86
N THR A 29 7.57 1.89 -6.58
CA THR A 29 6.62 2.70 -5.82
C THR A 29 5.29 2.85 -6.56
N ALA A 30 5.35 3.17 -7.86
CA ALA A 30 4.15 3.29 -8.68
C ALA A 30 3.44 1.94 -8.85
N ARG A 31 4.18 0.86 -9.08
CA ARG A 31 3.63 -0.50 -9.21
C ARG A 31 2.95 -0.95 -7.93
N GLY A 32 3.54 -0.69 -6.76
CA GLY A 32 2.92 -0.98 -5.47
C GLY A 32 1.62 -0.22 -5.26
N ALA A 33 1.61 1.10 -5.51
CA ALA A 33 0.40 1.90 -5.43
C ALA A 33 -0.67 1.49 -6.46
N TRP A 34 -0.23 0.98 -7.62
CA TRP A 34 -1.16 0.46 -8.63
C TRP A 34 -1.88 -0.81 -8.18
N VAL A 35 -1.26 -1.65 -7.35
CA VAL A 35 -1.93 -2.79 -6.72
C VAL A 35 -3.12 -2.32 -5.87
N SER A 36 -2.96 -1.23 -5.12
CA SER A 36 -4.05 -0.60 -4.35
C SER A 36 -5.17 -0.10 -5.27
N VAL A 37 -4.81 0.61 -6.34
CA VAL A 37 -5.77 1.12 -7.34
C VAL A 37 -6.54 -0.03 -7.98
N GLN A 38 -5.86 -1.08 -8.44
CA GLN A 38 -6.51 -2.26 -9.02
C GLN A 38 -7.48 -2.91 -8.04
N ARG A 39 -7.16 -2.98 -6.73
CA ARG A 39 -8.07 -3.51 -5.72
C ARG A 39 -9.35 -2.68 -5.62
N HIS A 40 -9.26 -1.36 -5.55
CA HIS A 40 -10.42 -0.50 -5.48
C HIS A 40 -11.33 -0.64 -6.72
N PHE A 41 -10.75 -0.75 -7.91
CA PHE A 41 -11.51 -0.94 -9.14
C PHE A 41 -12.14 -2.34 -9.22
N ARG A 42 -11.45 -3.37 -8.77
CA ARG A 42 -11.97 -4.73 -8.70
C ARG A 42 -13.19 -4.83 -7.78
N GLU A 43 -13.18 -4.14 -6.62
CA GLU A 43 -14.35 -4.04 -5.75
C GLU A 43 -15.55 -3.36 -6.43
N LYS A 44 -15.30 -2.56 -7.46
CA LYS A 44 -16.34 -1.90 -8.29
C LYS A 44 -16.69 -2.70 -9.56
N GLY A 45 -16.11 -3.89 -9.72
CA GLY A 45 -16.34 -4.75 -10.89
C GLY A 45 -15.69 -4.26 -12.19
N ILE A 46 -14.67 -3.39 -12.11
CA ILE A 46 -13.99 -2.79 -13.27
C ILE A 46 -12.58 -3.36 -13.38
N ASN A 47 -12.21 -3.85 -14.58
CA ASN A 47 -10.85 -4.28 -14.87
C ASN A 47 -10.09 -3.19 -15.65
N ILE A 48 -9.37 -2.34 -14.94
CA ILE A 48 -8.59 -1.24 -15.52
C ILE A 48 -7.42 -1.68 -16.40
N GLN A 49 -7.18 -2.99 -16.57
CA GLN A 49 -6.23 -3.55 -17.52
C GLN A 49 -6.91 -3.98 -18.83
N GLN A 50 -8.22 -3.85 -18.93
CA GLN A 50 -9.01 -4.27 -20.10
C GLN A 50 -10.08 -3.26 -20.51
N GLU A 51 -10.40 -2.29 -19.68
CA GLU A 51 -11.45 -1.30 -19.88
C GLU A 51 -10.89 0.11 -19.75
N ASP A 52 -11.29 0.99 -20.65
CA ASP A 52 -10.90 2.39 -20.60
C ASP A 52 -11.50 3.09 -19.37
N PHE A 53 -10.70 3.88 -18.68
CA PHE A 53 -11.09 4.63 -17.49
C PHE A 53 -10.43 6.01 -17.46
N THR A 54 -11.14 6.98 -16.91
CA THR A 54 -10.73 8.38 -16.90
C THR A 54 -9.83 8.69 -15.70
N VAL A 55 -8.75 9.45 -15.95
CA VAL A 55 -7.76 9.79 -14.94
C VAL A 55 -7.49 11.29 -14.91
N VAL A 56 -7.45 11.85 -13.72
CA VAL A 56 -6.83 13.15 -13.43
C VAL A 56 -5.57 12.90 -12.63
N GLY A 57 -4.46 13.53 -13.01
CA GLY A 57 -3.18 13.26 -12.40
C GLY A 57 -2.46 14.47 -11.84
N VAL A 58 -1.69 14.27 -10.78
CA VAL A 58 -0.78 15.27 -10.22
C VAL A 58 0.65 14.82 -10.50
N GLY A 59 1.35 15.54 -11.38
CA GLY A 59 2.71 15.23 -11.78
C GLY A 59 2.94 15.40 -13.29
N ASP A 60 4.03 14.83 -13.78
CA ASP A 60 4.40 14.77 -15.21
C ASP A 60 5.16 13.48 -15.54
N MET A 61 5.31 13.20 -16.84
CA MET A 61 5.92 11.97 -17.33
C MET A 61 7.42 11.82 -17.00
N ALA A 62 8.12 12.90 -16.66
CA ALA A 62 9.53 12.85 -16.23
C ALA A 62 9.66 12.39 -14.75
N GLY A 63 8.59 12.54 -13.96
CA GLY A 63 8.52 12.11 -12.56
C GLY A 63 8.51 10.57 -12.44
N ASP A 64 9.20 10.03 -11.43
CA ASP A 64 9.25 8.60 -11.19
C ASP A 64 7.85 7.99 -10.99
N VAL A 65 7.14 8.46 -9.98
CA VAL A 65 5.86 7.86 -9.56
C VAL A 65 4.75 8.16 -10.55
N PHE A 66 4.69 9.39 -11.08
CA PHE A 66 3.69 9.74 -12.08
C PHE A 66 3.94 9.02 -13.40
N GLY A 67 5.17 9.12 -13.93
CA GLY A 67 5.51 8.56 -15.23
C GLY A 67 5.36 7.04 -15.27
N ASN A 68 5.90 6.33 -14.28
CA ASN A 68 5.70 4.89 -14.17
C ASN A 68 4.20 4.55 -14.03
N GLY A 69 3.47 5.25 -13.15
CA GLY A 69 2.04 4.99 -12.91
C GLY A 69 1.19 5.12 -14.17
N MET A 70 1.44 6.16 -14.96
CA MET A 70 0.70 6.43 -16.21
C MET A 70 1.04 5.47 -17.36
N LEU A 71 1.93 4.51 -17.13
CA LEU A 71 2.29 3.45 -18.07
C LEU A 71 1.85 2.05 -17.61
N LEU A 72 1.18 1.93 -16.45
CA LEU A 72 0.76 0.63 -15.91
C LEU A 72 -0.53 0.08 -16.52
N SER A 73 -1.22 0.87 -17.35
CA SER A 73 -2.36 0.41 -18.16
C SER A 73 -2.40 1.18 -19.48
N GLU A 74 -2.67 0.45 -20.59
CA GLU A 74 -2.93 1.04 -21.91
C GLU A 74 -4.30 1.69 -21.99
N HIS A 75 -5.19 1.41 -21.03
CA HIS A 75 -6.55 1.90 -20.94
C HIS A 75 -6.74 3.22 -20.18
N ILE A 76 -5.64 3.87 -19.81
CA ILE A 76 -5.69 5.18 -19.15
C ILE A 76 -6.12 6.26 -20.12
N CYS A 77 -7.30 6.84 -19.89
CA CYS A 77 -7.79 8.07 -20.50
C CYS A 77 -7.41 9.27 -19.61
N LEU A 78 -6.20 9.83 -19.80
CA LEU A 78 -5.71 10.95 -19.01
C LEU A 78 -6.39 12.25 -19.45
N VAL A 79 -7.47 12.64 -18.77
CA VAL A 79 -8.28 13.82 -19.13
C VAL A 79 -7.67 15.13 -18.65
N ALA A 80 -6.89 15.08 -17.57
CA ALA A 80 -6.11 16.23 -17.11
C ALA A 80 -4.90 15.78 -16.30
N ALA A 81 -3.84 16.56 -16.33
CA ALA A 81 -2.73 16.47 -15.40
C ALA A 81 -2.12 17.84 -15.15
N PHE A 82 -1.49 18.02 -14.00
CA PHE A 82 -0.75 19.25 -13.73
C PHE A 82 0.50 19.00 -12.89
N ASN A 83 1.49 19.82 -13.13
CA ASN A 83 2.73 19.88 -12.34
C ASN A 83 2.97 21.32 -11.84
N HIS A 84 4.21 21.63 -11.44
CA HIS A 84 4.59 22.97 -10.98
C HIS A 84 4.61 24.05 -12.09
N MET A 85 4.60 23.68 -13.40
CA MET A 85 4.69 24.62 -14.53
C MET A 85 3.46 24.61 -15.43
N HIS A 86 2.87 23.46 -15.69
CA HIS A 86 1.88 23.28 -16.73
C HIS A 86 0.60 22.60 -16.24
N ILE A 87 -0.49 22.83 -16.96
CA ILE A 87 -1.76 22.12 -16.85
C ILE A 87 -2.02 21.50 -18.23
N PHE A 88 -2.03 20.17 -18.29
CA PHE A 88 -2.38 19.36 -19.45
C PHE A 88 -3.88 19.04 -19.39
N ILE A 89 -4.59 19.27 -20.49
CA ILE A 89 -6.04 18.98 -20.62
C ILE A 89 -6.27 18.25 -21.93
N ASP A 90 -6.95 17.11 -21.85
CA ASP A 90 -7.41 16.34 -23.00
C ASP A 90 -8.83 15.79 -22.69
N PRO A 91 -9.91 16.49 -23.09
CA PRO A 91 -11.27 16.15 -22.65
C PRO A 91 -11.77 14.78 -23.10
N THR A 92 -11.27 14.24 -24.22
CA THR A 92 -11.68 12.96 -24.79
C THR A 92 -10.48 12.23 -25.40
N PRO A 93 -9.50 11.80 -24.58
CA PRO A 93 -8.26 11.19 -25.08
C PRO A 93 -8.52 9.84 -25.72
N ASP A 94 -7.78 9.54 -26.79
CA ASP A 94 -7.64 8.18 -27.31
C ASP A 94 -6.62 7.44 -26.42
N SER A 95 -7.05 6.43 -25.68
CA SER A 95 -6.23 5.71 -24.72
C SER A 95 -4.98 5.11 -25.35
N ALA A 96 -5.11 4.44 -26.50
CA ALA A 96 -4.02 3.74 -27.18
C ALA A 96 -3.01 4.70 -27.82
N ALA A 97 -3.47 5.79 -28.45
CA ALA A 97 -2.60 6.80 -29.06
C ALA A 97 -1.84 7.57 -27.96
N THR A 98 -2.53 7.99 -26.92
CA THR A 98 -1.92 8.75 -25.82
C THR A 98 -1.03 7.90 -24.92
N PHE A 99 -1.24 6.57 -24.83
CA PHE A 99 -0.31 5.66 -24.17
C PHE A 99 1.08 5.68 -24.83
N LYS A 100 1.13 5.58 -26.18
CA LYS A 100 2.39 5.62 -26.92
C LYS A 100 3.11 6.95 -26.70
N GLU A 101 2.36 8.05 -26.66
CA GLU A 101 2.93 9.37 -26.43
C GLU A 101 3.41 9.54 -24.98
N ARG A 102 2.66 9.05 -23.97
CA ARG A 102 3.14 9.02 -22.59
C ARG A 102 4.44 8.22 -22.47
N LYS A 103 4.53 7.06 -23.14
CA LYS A 103 5.75 6.26 -23.14
C LYS A 103 6.93 7.01 -23.75
N ARG A 104 6.72 7.68 -24.90
CA ARG A 104 7.76 8.54 -25.53
C ARG A 104 8.23 9.64 -24.58
N LEU A 105 7.31 10.33 -23.89
CA LEU A 105 7.68 11.37 -22.92
C LEU A 105 8.43 10.81 -21.71
N PHE A 106 8.06 9.64 -21.23
CA PHE A 106 8.76 8.98 -20.12
C PHE A 106 10.21 8.63 -20.46
N GLU A 107 10.45 8.19 -21.69
CA GLU A 107 11.78 7.85 -22.20
C GLU A 107 12.61 9.10 -22.58
N LEU A 108 11.96 10.25 -22.80
CA LEU A 108 12.63 11.49 -23.16
C LEU A 108 13.24 12.15 -21.91
N PRO A 109 14.59 12.33 -21.86
CA PRO A 109 15.22 12.96 -20.71
C PRO A 109 14.70 14.38 -20.44
N ARG A 110 14.28 14.65 -19.20
CA ARG A 110 13.76 15.97 -18.76
C ARG A 110 12.55 16.45 -19.55
N SER A 111 11.69 15.53 -19.97
CA SER A 111 10.46 15.89 -20.67
C SER A 111 9.55 16.76 -19.80
N SER A 112 8.70 17.53 -20.47
CA SER A 112 7.66 18.34 -19.86
C SER A 112 6.33 18.11 -20.58
N TRP A 113 5.22 18.64 -20.08
CA TRP A 113 3.96 18.60 -20.81
C TRP A 113 4.01 19.36 -22.14
N GLU A 114 4.90 20.34 -22.30
CA GLU A 114 5.07 21.07 -23.57
C GLU A 114 5.62 20.19 -24.70
N ASP A 115 6.30 19.11 -24.36
CA ASP A 115 6.85 18.15 -25.33
C ASP A 115 5.81 17.15 -25.84
N PHE A 116 4.59 17.16 -25.31
CA PHE A 116 3.49 16.31 -25.76
C PHE A 116 3.06 16.71 -27.18
N ASP A 117 2.86 15.75 -28.08
CA ASP A 117 2.40 16.02 -29.44
C ASP A 117 0.96 16.58 -29.42
N LYS A 118 0.84 17.89 -29.65
CA LYS A 118 -0.44 18.61 -29.61
C LYS A 118 -1.47 18.09 -30.61
N LYS A 119 -1.06 17.33 -31.63
CA LYS A 119 -1.96 16.72 -32.62
C LYS A 119 -2.72 15.53 -32.03
N LEU A 120 -2.24 14.93 -30.96
CA LEU A 120 -2.88 13.83 -30.24
C LEU A 120 -3.85 14.30 -29.17
N ILE A 121 -3.82 15.59 -28.83
CA ILE A 121 -4.78 16.19 -27.89
C ILE A 121 -6.13 16.34 -28.60
N SER A 122 -7.20 15.85 -27.98
CA SER A 122 -8.55 15.94 -28.51
C SER A 122 -9.03 17.39 -28.60
N LYS A 123 -10.09 17.57 -29.40
CA LYS A 123 -10.68 18.90 -29.61
C LYS A 123 -11.03 19.57 -28.27
N GLY A 124 -10.66 20.84 -28.15
CA GLY A 124 -10.90 21.65 -26.95
C GLY A 124 -9.89 21.47 -25.83
N GLY A 125 -8.97 20.52 -25.94
CA GLY A 125 -7.86 20.35 -25.02
C GLY A 125 -6.66 21.23 -25.34
N GLY A 126 -5.62 21.15 -24.51
CA GLY A 126 -4.39 21.91 -24.68
C GLY A 126 -3.45 21.84 -23.48
N ILE A 127 -2.32 22.53 -23.61
CA ILE A 127 -1.31 22.66 -22.55
C ILE A 127 -1.24 24.13 -22.15
N PHE A 128 -1.46 24.41 -20.88
CA PHE A 128 -1.56 25.76 -20.35
C PHE A 128 -0.48 26.01 -19.30
N SER A 129 0.12 27.21 -19.35
CA SER A 129 1.08 27.61 -18.34
C SER A 129 0.37 28.00 -17.03
N ARG A 130 0.89 27.55 -15.91
CA ARG A 130 0.44 28.00 -14.57
C ARG A 130 0.72 29.48 -14.29
N ALA A 131 1.63 30.11 -15.06
CA ALA A 131 1.90 31.54 -14.99
C ALA A 131 0.91 32.40 -15.82
N ALA A 132 0.00 31.78 -16.56
CA ALA A 132 -1.02 32.49 -17.31
C ALA A 132 -1.94 33.28 -16.36
N LYS A 133 -2.37 34.49 -16.80
CA LYS A 133 -3.35 35.29 -16.02
C LYS A 133 -4.75 34.71 -16.13
N ARG A 134 -5.05 34.09 -17.26
CA ARG A 134 -6.40 33.65 -17.64
C ARG A 134 -6.28 32.54 -18.69
N ILE A 135 -7.10 31.51 -18.55
CA ILE A 135 -7.22 30.40 -19.49
C ILE A 135 -8.65 30.44 -20.06
N GLU A 136 -8.79 30.41 -21.38
CA GLU A 136 -10.06 30.26 -22.05
C GLU A 136 -10.58 28.81 -21.90
N ILE A 137 -11.84 28.65 -21.52
CA ILE A 137 -12.47 27.36 -21.27
C ILE A 137 -13.34 27.00 -22.46
N THR A 138 -12.95 25.95 -23.15
CA THR A 138 -13.64 25.43 -24.33
C THR A 138 -14.97 24.73 -23.94
N PRO A 139 -15.91 24.57 -24.88
CA PRO A 139 -17.14 23.81 -24.63
C PRO A 139 -16.86 22.36 -24.18
N GLU A 140 -15.81 21.75 -24.72
CA GLU A 140 -15.37 20.39 -24.37
C GLU A 140 -14.85 20.32 -22.93
N MET A 141 -14.05 21.30 -22.49
CA MET A 141 -13.58 21.42 -21.10
C MET A 141 -14.75 21.64 -20.15
N LYS A 142 -15.71 22.51 -20.51
CA LYS A 142 -16.93 22.75 -19.72
C LYS A 142 -17.69 21.46 -19.46
N LYS A 143 -17.87 20.67 -20.50
CA LYS A 143 -18.57 19.39 -20.41
C LYS A 143 -17.79 18.37 -19.57
N CYS A 144 -16.47 18.27 -19.76
CA CYS A 144 -15.62 17.30 -19.08
C CYS A 144 -15.53 17.56 -17.57
N PHE A 145 -15.38 18.82 -17.17
CA PHE A 145 -15.09 19.19 -15.78
C PHE A 145 -16.28 19.84 -15.05
N GLY A 146 -17.42 20.01 -15.72
CA GLY A 146 -18.59 20.68 -15.13
C GLY A 146 -18.39 22.17 -14.89
N ILE A 147 -17.59 22.85 -15.73
CA ILE A 147 -17.28 24.28 -15.63
C ILE A 147 -18.35 25.08 -16.36
N THR A 148 -18.81 26.17 -15.77
CA THR A 148 -19.80 27.09 -16.38
C THR A 148 -19.16 28.34 -16.96
N GLU A 149 -18.05 28.75 -16.40
CA GLU A 149 -17.32 29.98 -16.76
C GLU A 149 -16.65 29.83 -18.13
N ASP A 150 -16.55 30.99 -18.87
CA ASP A 150 -15.83 31.04 -20.15
C ASP A 150 -14.30 31.12 -19.96
N HIS A 151 -13.87 31.50 -18.77
CA HIS A 151 -12.45 31.69 -18.44
C HIS A 151 -12.21 31.43 -16.97
N LEU A 152 -11.05 30.85 -16.65
CA LEU A 152 -10.60 30.61 -15.30
C LEU A 152 -9.13 31.03 -15.09
N ALA A 153 -8.76 31.36 -13.86
CA ALA A 153 -7.37 31.42 -13.48
C ALA A 153 -6.78 29.99 -13.42
N PRO A 154 -5.46 29.79 -13.59
CA PRO A 154 -4.85 28.46 -13.56
C PRO A 154 -5.21 27.64 -12.32
N ASN A 155 -5.18 28.25 -11.13
CA ASN A 155 -5.52 27.54 -9.89
C ASN A 155 -6.99 27.12 -9.81
N GLU A 156 -7.89 27.92 -10.39
CA GLU A 156 -9.33 27.57 -10.48
C GLU A 156 -9.55 26.40 -11.44
N LEU A 157 -8.83 26.37 -12.58
CA LEU A 157 -8.89 25.26 -13.50
C LEU A 157 -8.36 23.97 -12.83
N MET A 158 -7.24 24.01 -12.10
CA MET A 158 -6.74 22.85 -11.36
C MET A 158 -7.74 22.38 -10.30
N LYS A 159 -8.39 23.27 -9.55
CA LYS A 159 -9.49 22.91 -8.65
C LYS A 159 -10.63 22.21 -9.38
N ALA A 160 -11.01 22.71 -10.55
CA ALA A 160 -12.08 22.09 -11.35
C ALA A 160 -11.70 20.68 -11.81
N THR A 161 -10.43 20.45 -12.22
CA THR A 161 -9.97 19.11 -12.58
C THR A 161 -9.97 18.14 -11.40
N LEU A 162 -9.55 18.58 -10.21
CA LEU A 162 -9.59 17.78 -8.98
C LEU A 162 -11.02 17.42 -8.52
N LYS A 163 -12.01 18.28 -8.86
CA LYS A 163 -13.43 18.05 -8.58
C LYS A 163 -14.17 17.33 -9.72
N ALA A 164 -13.46 16.97 -10.79
CA ALA A 164 -14.09 16.31 -11.94
C ALA A 164 -14.66 14.93 -11.57
N GLU A 165 -15.73 14.56 -12.24
CA GLU A 165 -16.31 13.21 -12.13
C GLU A 165 -15.52 12.25 -13.03
N VAL A 166 -14.45 11.68 -12.45
CA VAL A 166 -13.53 10.75 -13.12
C VAL A 166 -13.41 9.43 -12.34
N ASP A 167 -12.80 8.45 -12.96
CA ASP A 167 -12.61 7.16 -12.30
C ASP A 167 -11.48 7.19 -11.28
N LEU A 168 -10.36 7.86 -11.60
CA LEU A 168 -9.17 7.90 -10.77
C LEU A 168 -8.58 9.32 -10.65
N ILE A 169 -8.24 9.73 -9.43
CA ILE A 169 -7.21 10.74 -9.19
C ILE A 169 -5.93 10.01 -8.84
N TRP A 170 -4.88 10.21 -9.66
CA TRP A 170 -3.54 9.68 -9.42
C TRP A 170 -2.61 10.76 -8.89
N ASN A 171 -2.25 10.67 -7.61
CA ASN A 171 -1.25 11.55 -7.02
C ASN A 171 0.14 10.96 -7.20
N GLY A 172 0.86 11.43 -8.21
CA GLY A 172 2.24 11.02 -8.52
C GLY A 172 3.26 12.12 -8.30
N GLY A 173 2.85 13.25 -7.73
CA GLY A 173 3.68 14.43 -7.50
C GLY A 173 3.71 14.90 -6.05
N ILE A 174 4.44 15.96 -5.77
CA ILE A 174 4.58 16.58 -4.45
C ILE A 174 3.47 17.60 -4.23
N GLY A 175 2.97 17.68 -3.01
CA GLY A 175 1.98 18.68 -2.56
C GLY A 175 0.72 18.04 -2.00
N THR A 176 0.02 18.78 -1.12
CA THR A 176 -1.24 18.35 -0.49
C THR A 176 -2.41 19.10 -1.14
N TYR A 177 -3.23 18.37 -1.87
CA TYR A 177 -4.28 18.92 -2.74
C TYR A 177 -5.69 18.71 -2.21
N ILE A 178 -5.87 17.78 -1.26
CA ILE A 178 -7.16 17.44 -0.68
C ILE A 178 -7.04 17.47 0.85
N LYS A 179 -7.96 18.18 1.51
CA LYS A 179 -8.09 18.23 2.97
C LYS A 179 -9.53 17.97 3.38
N ALA A 180 -9.80 17.80 4.69
CA ALA A 180 -11.18 17.81 5.15
C ALA A 180 -11.76 19.23 5.17
N SER A 181 -13.08 19.33 5.08
CA SER A 181 -13.78 20.62 5.21
C SER A 181 -13.65 21.22 6.60
N SER A 182 -13.36 20.41 7.62
CA SER A 182 -13.10 20.83 9.00
C SER A 182 -11.70 21.40 9.23
N GLU A 183 -10.75 21.15 8.33
CA GLU A 183 -9.37 21.66 8.43
C GLU A 183 -9.25 23.05 7.80
N GLN A 184 -8.41 23.90 8.38
CA GLN A 184 -7.97 25.14 7.75
C GLN A 184 -6.75 24.89 6.87
N ASP A 185 -6.52 25.69 5.83
CA ASP A 185 -5.33 25.55 4.98
C ASP A 185 -4.01 25.70 5.77
N SER A 186 -4.00 26.51 6.84
CA SER A 186 -2.87 26.66 7.75
C SER A 186 -2.48 25.36 8.47
N ASP A 187 -3.46 24.47 8.72
CA ASP A 187 -3.24 23.22 9.45
C ASP A 187 -2.51 22.19 8.59
N VAL A 188 -2.64 22.30 7.27
CA VAL A 188 -2.05 21.37 6.29
C VAL A 188 -0.54 21.55 6.16
N GLY A 189 -0.01 22.77 6.39
CA GLY A 189 1.42 23.04 6.33
C GLY A 189 2.02 23.15 4.91
N ASP A 190 1.23 23.04 3.86
CA ASP A 190 1.64 23.18 2.45
C ASP A 190 1.07 24.48 1.85
N LYS A 191 1.67 25.60 2.25
CA LYS A 191 1.22 26.95 1.86
C LYS A 191 1.22 27.20 0.34
N ALA A 192 2.10 26.54 -0.40
CA ALA A 192 2.22 26.72 -1.85
C ALA A 192 0.95 26.29 -2.60
N ASN A 193 0.18 25.38 -2.04
CA ASN A 193 -1.01 24.79 -2.64
C ASN A 193 -2.34 25.23 -2.00
N ASP A 194 -2.34 26.17 -1.04
CA ASP A 194 -3.56 26.65 -0.37
C ASP A 194 -4.63 27.10 -1.36
N SER A 195 -4.23 27.86 -2.39
CA SER A 195 -5.17 28.45 -3.37
C SER A 195 -5.82 27.42 -4.31
N LEU A 196 -5.29 26.20 -4.39
CA LEU A 196 -5.82 25.15 -5.27
C LEU A 196 -6.34 23.91 -4.55
N ARG A 197 -6.18 23.86 -3.22
CA ARG A 197 -6.66 22.73 -2.40
C ARG A 197 -8.18 22.65 -2.37
N ILE A 198 -8.71 21.44 -2.39
CA ILE A 198 -10.15 21.15 -2.31
C ILE A 198 -10.47 20.33 -1.05
N ASN A 199 -11.75 20.19 -0.70
CA ASN A 199 -12.16 19.35 0.41
C ASN A 199 -12.47 17.92 -0.04
N GLY A 200 -12.29 16.97 0.84
CA GLY A 200 -12.56 15.55 0.58
C GLY A 200 -13.99 15.27 0.12
N LYS A 201 -14.98 15.96 0.70
CA LYS A 201 -16.39 15.87 0.29
C LYS A 201 -16.68 16.40 -1.13
N ASP A 202 -15.79 17.23 -1.68
CA ASP A 202 -15.93 17.78 -3.02
C ASP A 202 -15.29 16.89 -4.10
N VAL A 203 -14.56 15.85 -3.71
CA VAL A 203 -13.93 14.88 -4.62
C VAL A 203 -15.00 13.97 -5.20
N ARG A 204 -15.17 13.99 -6.52
CA ARG A 204 -16.14 13.13 -7.23
C ARG A 204 -15.49 11.94 -7.96
N ALA A 205 -14.18 11.83 -7.91
CA ALA A 205 -13.48 10.67 -8.42
C ALA A 205 -13.89 9.41 -7.65
N LYS A 206 -13.99 8.26 -8.33
CA LYS A 206 -14.35 6.97 -7.71
C LYS A 206 -13.24 6.43 -6.81
N VAL A 207 -11.99 6.68 -7.20
CA VAL A 207 -10.77 6.21 -6.53
C VAL A 207 -9.75 7.34 -6.43
N VAL A 208 -9.06 7.43 -5.31
CA VAL A 208 -7.85 8.24 -5.16
C VAL A 208 -6.69 7.30 -4.85
N GLY A 209 -5.67 7.30 -5.72
CA GLY A 209 -4.44 6.53 -5.56
C GLY A 209 -3.27 7.45 -5.23
N GLU A 210 -2.55 7.16 -4.16
CA GLU A 210 -1.45 7.99 -3.65
C GLU A 210 -0.08 7.33 -3.84
N GLY A 211 0.44 7.42 -5.05
CA GLY A 211 1.84 7.02 -5.30
C GLY A 211 2.84 7.99 -4.69
N GLY A 212 2.52 9.27 -4.60
CA GLY A 212 3.29 10.28 -3.88
C GLY A 212 2.83 10.44 -2.42
N ASN A 213 3.70 10.96 -1.55
CA ASN A 213 3.38 11.18 -0.14
C ASN A 213 2.55 12.46 0.06
N LEU A 214 1.69 12.43 1.07
CA LEU A 214 0.97 13.60 1.59
C LEU A 214 0.08 14.32 0.55
N GLY A 215 -0.44 13.63 -0.45
CA GLY A 215 -1.34 14.21 -1.44
C GLY A 215 -2.70 14.61 -0.86
N VAL A 216 -3.12 13.90 0.17
CA VAL A 216 -4.37 14.09 0.91
C VAL A 216 -4.07 14.11 2.40
N THR A 217 -4.75 14.96 3.18
CA THR A 217 -4.67 14.90 4.63
C THR A 217 -5.40 13.66 5.16
N GLN A 218 -5.05 13.18 6.36
CA GLN A 218 -5.73 12.01 6.94
C GLN A 218 -7.23 12.27 7.13
N LEU A 219 -7.60 13.45 7.63
CA LEU A 219 -9.01 13.82 7.74
C LEU A 219 -9.68 13.98 6.37
N GLY A 220 -8.96 14.45 5.35
CA GLY A 220 -9.46 14.54 3.97
C GLY A 220 -9.77 13.16 3.39
N ARG A 221 -8.92 12.15 3.64
CA ARG A 221 -9.17 10.74 3.25
C ARG A 221 -10.41 10.19 3.94
N ILE A 222 -10.54 10.45 5.23
CA ILE A 222 -11.70 10.00 6.03
C ILE A 222 -12.98 10.66 5.50
N GLU A 223 -12.97 11.99 5.30
CA GLU A 223 -14.12 12.71 4.73
C GLU A 223 -14.51 12.15 3.35
N TYR A 224 -13.54 11.96 2.46
CA TYR A 224 -13.77 11.37 1.14
C TYR A 224 -14.35 9.95 1.26
N GLY A 225 -13.83 9.13 2.14
CA GLY A 225 -14.33 7.77 2.40
C GLY A 225 -15.76 7.74 2.94
N LEU A 226 -16.12 8.65 3.84
CA LEU A 226 -17.49 8.79 4.37
C LEU A 226 -18.50 9.23 3.30
N HIS A 227 -18.04 9.88 2.23
CA HIS A 227 -18.86 10.27 1.07
C HIS A 227 -18.83 9.21 -0.06
N GLY A 228 -18.36 8.00 0.21
CA GLY A 228 -18.40 6.87 -0.74
C GLY A 228 -17.17 6.75 -1.64
N GLY A 229 -16.17 7.58 -1.46
CA GLY A 229 -14.89 7.48 -2.17
C GLY A 229 -14.05 6.28 -1.70
N ALA A 230 -13.14 5.82 -2.55
CA ALA A 230 -12.22 4.72 -2.23
C ALA A 230 -10.77 5.19 -2.23
N SER A 231 -10.13 5.16 -1.09
CA SER A 231 -8.70 5.40 -0.90
C SER A 231 -8.19 4.64 0.32
N TYR A 232 -6.92 4.32 0.33
CA TYR A 232 -6.21 3.93 1.55
C TYR A 232 -5.51 5.17 2.14
N THR A 233 -4.28 5.02 2.58
CA THR A 233 -3.35 6.09 2.95
C THR A 233 -2.14 6.03 2.03
N ASP A 234 -1.39 7.12 1.94
CA ASP A 234 -0.15 7.15 1.17
C ASP A 234 0.84 6.07 1.64
N PHE A 235 1.01 5.86 2.95
CA PHE A 235 1.92 4.84 3.49
C PHE A 235 1.48 3.38 3.22
N ILE A 236 0.24 3.15 2.79
CA ILE A 236 -0.21 1.85 2.26
C ILE A 236 0.06 1.79 0.76
N ASP A 237 -0.37 2.82 0.02
CA ASP A 237 -0.26 2.82 -1.44
C ASP A 237 1.21 2.83 -1.88
N ASN A 238 2.02 3.74 -1.36
CA ASN A 238 3.41 3.90 -1.78
C ASN A 238 4.43 3.08 -0.98
N ALA A 239 3.97 2.14 -0.15
CA ALA A 239 4.84 1.27 0.64
C ALA A 239 5.93 0.55 -0.18
N GLY A 240 5.70 0.30 -1.46
CA GLY A 240 6.60 -0.47 -2.32
C GLY A 240 8.02 0.08 -2.40
N GLY A 241 8.21 1.41 -2.32
CA GLY A 241 9.56 2.00 -2.30
C GLY A 241 10.32 1.67 -1.02
N VAL A 242 9.66 1.79 0.13
CA VAL A 242 10.26 1.49 1.45
C VAL A 242 10.49 -0.01 1.62
N ASP A 243 9.52 -0.84 1.24
CA ASP A 243 9.60 -2.29 1.32
C ASP A 243 10.74 -2.85 0.46
N CYS A 244 10.93 -2.30 -0.75
CA CYS A 244 12.09 -2.61 -1.60
C CYS A 244 13.42 -2.29 -0.90
N SER A 245 13.48 -1.16 -0.18
CA SER A 245 14.66 -0.78 0.61
C SER A 245 14.91 -1.73 1.77
N ASP A 246 13.87 -2.22 2.43
CA ASP A 246 13.99 -3.18 3.54
C ASP A 246 14.55 -4.51 3.05
N HIS A 247 14.04 -5.05 1.96
CA HIS A 247 14.61 -6.24 1.30
C HIS A 247 16.08 -6.02 0.87
N GLU A 248 16.38 -4.87 0.27
CA GLU A 248 17.74 -4.50 -0.14
C GLU A 248 18.71 -4.56 1.02
N VAL A 249 18.36 -3.92 2.14
CA VAL A 249 19.19 -3.84 3.34
C VAL A 249 19.46 -5.23 3.92
N ASN A 250 18.43 -6.05 4.06
CA ASN A 250 18.55 -7.40 4.60
C ASN A 250 19.41 -8.31 3.71
N ILE A 251 19.23 -8.26 2.39
CA ILE A 251 20.07 -9.00 1.43
C ILE A 251 21.54 -8.54 1.51
N LYS A 252 21.78 -7.22 1.59
CA LYS A 252 23.13 -6.67 1.72
C LYS A 252 23.82 -7.13 3.00
N ILE A 253 23.12 -7.13 4.14
CA ILE A 253 23.67 -7.61 5.41
C ILE A 253 24.10 -9.07 5.28
N MET A 254 23.24 -9.94 4.74
CA MET A 254 23.55 -11.36 4.52
C MET A 254 24.76 -11.55 3.60
N LEU A 255 24.74 -10.93 2.42
CA LEU A 255 25.81 -11.11 1.43
C LEU A 255 27.12 -10.47 1.87
N ASN A 256 27.11 -9.41 2.69
CA ASN A 256 28.31 -8.86 3.30
C ASN A 256 28.95 -9.84 4.27
N ASP A 257 28.16 -10.53 5.09
CA ASP A 257 28.66 -11.59 5.98
C ASP A 257 29.35 -12.71 5.20
N VAL A 258 28.76 -13.15 4.08
CA VAL A 258 29.37 -14.14 3.17
C VAL A 258 30.69 -13.64 2.56
N MET A 259 30.74 -12.37 2.16
CA MET A 259 31.94 -11.76 1.61
C MET A 259 33.05 -11.61 2.67
N ASP A 260 32.70 -11.20 3.88
CA ASP A 260 33.65 -11.03 4.98
C ASP A 260 34.26 -12.37 5.42
N ASN A 261 33.53 -13.48 5.27
CA ASN A 261 34.03 -14.84 5.48
C ASN A 261 34.94 -15.35 4.32
N GLY A 262 35.04 -14.62 3.22
CA GLY A 262 35.87 -14.96 2.07
C GLY A 262 35.22 -15.87 1.04
N ASP A 263 33.92 -16.19 1.19
CA ASP A 263 33.20 -17.09 0.29
C ASP A 263 32.73 -16.40 -1.01
N LEU A 264 32.66 -15.08 -1.00
CA LEU A 264 32.33 -14.24 -2.17
C LEU A 264 33.34 -13.10 -2.34
N THR A 265 33.73 -12.83 -3.58
CA THR A 265 34.36 -11.56 -3.93
C THR A 265 33.31 -10.44 -3.99
N ARG A 266 33.74 -9.18 -3.83
CA ARG A 266 32.86 -8.01 -3.98
C ARG A 266 32.13 -7.99 -5.33
N LYS A 267 32.78 -8.42 -6.41
CA LYS A 267 32.18 -8.49 -7.74
C LYS A 267 31.04 -9.51 -7.77
N GLN A 268 31.31 -10.74 -7.32
CA GLN A 268 30.30 -11.79 -7.25
C GLN A 268 29.13 -11.40 -6.36
N ARG A 269 29.41 -10.82 -5.18
CA ARG A 269 28.39 -10.29 -4.28
C ARG A 269 27.45 -9.30 -4.98
N ASN A 270 28.01 -8.34 -5.72
CA ASN A 270 27.22 -7.34 -6.42
C ASN A 270 26.42 -7.94 -7.58
N GLU A 271 26.99 -8.91 -8.31
CA GLU A 271 26.29 -9.63 -9.39
C GLU A 271 25.12 -10.46 -8.81
N THR A 272 25.34 -11.20 -7.74
CA THR A 272 24.29 -11.95 -7.03
C THR A 272 23.17 -11.03 -6.55
N PHE A 273 23.52 -9.90 -5.91
CA PHE A 273 22.56 -8.92 -5.43
C PHE A 273 21.70 -8.35 -6.56
N MET A 274 22.32 -7.89 -7.64
CA MET A 274 21.61 -7.30 -8.78
C MET A 274 20.73 -8.30 -9.53
N ALA A 275 21.10 -9.57 -9.56
CA ALA A 275 20.31 -10.64 -10.18
C ALA A 275 18.94 -10.86 -9.48
N GLN A 276 18.77 -10.38 -8.23
CA GLN A 276 17.53 -10.52 -7.48
C GLN A 276 16.51 -9.39 -7.71
N THR A 277 16.81 -8.41 -8.57
CA THR A 277 15.98 -7.21 -8.77
C THR A 277 14.50 -7.54 -9.02
N ASP A 278 14.21 -8.46 -9.93
CA ASP A 278 12.84 -8.83 -10.29
C ASP A 278 12.16 -9.64 -9.19
N ALA A 279 12.89 -10.56 -8.55
CA ALA A 279 12.37 -11.36 -7.46
C ALA A 279 12.01 -10.49 -6.23
N VAL A 280 12.86 -9.52 -5.88
CA VAL A 280 12.55 -8.54 -4.84
C VAL A 280 11.33 -7.70 -5.24
N GLY A 281 11.25 -7.25 -6.49
CA GLY A 281 10.08 -6.55 -7.00
C GLY A 281 8.79 -7.36 -6.81
N GLN A 282 8.83 -8.68 -7.04
CA GLN A 282 7.68 -9.55 -6.85
C GLN A 282 7.30 -9.71 -5.37
N LEU A 283 8.26 -9.86 -4.46
CA LEU A 283 8.01 -9.89 -3.01
C LEU A 283 7.29 -8.62 -2.55
N VAL A 284 7.81 -7.46 -2.95
CA VAL A 284 7.22 -6.14 -2.63
C VAL A 284 5.77 -6.04 -3.12
N LEU A 285 5.50 -6.43 -4.36
CA LEU A 285 4.13 -6.37 -4.91
C LEU A 285 3.18 -7.34 -4.19
N THR A 286 3.68 -8.51 -3.79
CA THR A 286 2.93 -9.47 -2.99
C THR A 286 2.58 -8.89 -1.63
N ASN A 287 3.52 -8.20 -0.97
CA ASN A 287 3.27 -7.53 0.31
C ASN A 287 2.18 -6.44 0.18
N ASN A 288 2.26 -5.58 -0.86
CA ASN A 288 1.21 -4.59 -1.15
C ASN A 288 -0.15 -5.27 -1.39
N TYR A 289 -0.18 -6.36 -2.15
CA TYR A 289 -1.41 -7.10 -2.44
C TYR A 289 -2.03 -7.66 -1.16
N CYS A 290 -1.27 -8.36 -0.33
CA CYS A 290 -1.76 -8.97 0.90
C CYS A 290 -2.24 -7.90 1.90
N GLN A 291 -1.51 -6.80 2.03
CA GLN A 291 -1.87 -5.72 2.94
C GLN A 291 -3.17 -5.02 2.54
N THR A 292 -3.33 -4.68 1.26
CA THR A 292 -4.57 -4.06 0.76
C THR A 292 -5.75 -5.02 0.83
N GLN A 293 -5.54 -6.32 0.62
CA GLN A 293 -6.56 -7.34 0.77
C GLN A 293 -7.02 -7.46 2.24
N ALA A 294 -6.08 -7.42 3.20
CA ALA A 294 -6.42 -7.45 4.62
C ALA A 294 -7.29 -6.24 5.04
N ILE A 295 -6.99 -5.05 4.51
CA ILE A 295 -7.79 -3.84 4.75
C ILE A 295 -9.18 -3.97 4.09
N ALA A 296 -9.26 -4.49 2.86
CA ALA A 296 -10.53 -4.69 2.17
C ALA A 296 -11.46 -5.66 2.94
N LEU A 297 -10.92 -6.80 3.40
CA LEU A 297 -11.64 -7.76 4.24
C LEU A 297 -12.08 -7.16 5.58
N ALA A 298 -11.21 -6.34 6.20
CA ALA A 298 -11.55 -5.62 7.42
C ALA A 298 -12.68 -4.61 7.18
N TYR A 299 -12.63 -3.87 6.08
CA TYR A 299 -13.64 -2.87 5.71
C TYR A 299 -15.02 -3.51 5.46
N ARG A 300 -15.06 -4.65 4.77
CA ARG A 300 -16.30 -5.38 4.51
C ARG A 300 -17.10 -5.69 5.78
N ASP A 301 -16.42 -6.18 6.82
CA ASP A 301 -17.05 -6.64 8.05
C ASP A 301 -17.02 -5.57 9.17
N CYS A 302 -16.46 -4.38 8.90
CA CYS A 302 -16.12 -3.41 9.94
C CYS A 302 -17.37 -2.89 10.68
N LYS A 303 -18.44 -2.65 9.97
CA LYS A 303 -19.65 -2.07 10.56
C LYS A 303 -20.32 -3.04 11.56
N GLU A 304 -20.41 -4.33 11.23
CA GLU A 304 -20.93 -5.37 12.11
C GLU A 304 -19.99 -5.68 13.28
N ARG A 305 -18.71 -5.35 13.12
CA ARG A 305 -17.64 -5.65 14.08
C ARG A 305 -17.04 -4.39 14.71
N LEU A 306 -17.70 -3.24 14.62
CA LEU A 306 -17.16 -1.96 15.08
C LEU A 306 -16.72 -1.99 16.55
N GLU A 307 -17.43 -2.74 17.42
CA GLU A 307 -17.07 -2.90 18.83
C GLU A 307 -15.73 -3.61 19.04
N GLU A 308 -15.34 -4.51 18.15
CA GLU A 308 -14.02 -5.17 18.22
C GLU A 308 -12.89 -4.18 17.96
N TYR A 309 -13.04 -3.30 16.97
CA TYR A 309 -12.08 -2.23 16.68
C TYR A 309 -12.07 -1.16 17.79
N THR A 310 -13.23 -0.81 18.32
CA THR A 310 -13.33 0.12 19.47
C THR A 310 -12.55 -0.41 20.67
N ARG A 311 -12.69 -1.70 20.97
CA ARG A 311 -11.95 -2.36 22.06
C ARG A 311 -10.46 -2.36 21.80
N LEU A 312 -10.03 -2.72 20.59
CA LEU A 312 -8.61 -2.69 20.20
C LEU A 312 -8.00 -1.30 20.40
N MET A 313 -8.69 -0.24 19.97
CA MET A 313 -8.22 1.14 20.15
C MET A 313 -8.09 1.50 21.63
N ARG A 314 -9.08 1.14 22.46
CA ARG A 314 -9.02 1.36 23.92
C ARG A 314 -7.85 0.63 24.56
N ASP A 315 -7.63 -0.62 24.18
CA ASP A 315 -6.52 -1.42 24.71
C ASP A 315 -5.16 -0.78 24.37
N TYR A 316 -4.98 -0.30 23.15
CA TYR A 316 -3.76 0.40 22.74
C TYR A 316 -3.58 1.75 23.46
N GLU A 317 -4.65 2.51 23.68
CA GLU A 317 -4.60 3.74 24.47
C GLU A 317 -4.22 3.46 25.93
N GLN A 318 -4.81 2.45 26.56
CA GLN A 318 -4.48 2.05 27.93
C GLN A 318 -3.03 1.60 28.08
N GLN A 319 -2.46 0.99 27.04
CA GLN A 319 -1.04 0.62 26.99
C GLN A 319 -0.12 1.80 26.65
N GLY A 320 -0.65 2.99 26.34
CA GLY A 320 0.13 4.13 25.88
C GLY A 320 0.74 3.99 24.50
N LYS A 321 0.26 3.03 23.69
CA LYS A 321 0.77 2.75 22.33
C LYS A 321 0.07 3.59 21.26
N LEU A 322 -1.17 4.00 21.48
CA LEU A 322 -1.99 4.77 20.54
C LEU A 322 -2.46 6.07 21.15
N ASN A 323 -2.44 7.13 20.35
CA ASN A 323 -3.15 8.38 20.62
C ASN A 323 -4.14 8.62 19.48
N ARG A 324 -5.44 8.33 19.70
CA ARG A 324 -6.47 8.48 18.66
C ARG A 324 -6.58 9.88 18.10
N ALA A 325 -6.40 10.91 18.92
CA ALA A 325 -6.48 12.30 18.46
C ALA A 325 -5.34 12.65 17.49
N LEU A 326 -4.11 12.14 17.78
CA LEU A 326 -2.95 12.34 16.91
C LEU A 326 -3.09 11.62 15.56
N GLU A 327 -3.67 10.42 15.59
CA GLU A 327 -3.87 9.57 14.42
C GLU A 327 -5.21 9.83 13.69
N PHE A 328 -5.95 10.82 14.14
CA PHE A 328 -7.27 11.16 13.59
C PHE A 328 -8.27 9.99 13.59
N LEU A 329 -8.12 9.06 14.54
CA LEU A 329 -9.08 7.99 14.76
C LEU A 329 -10.30 8.49 15.56
N PRO A 330 -11.49 7.92 15.33
CA PRO A 330 -12.72 8.41 15.96
C PRO A 330 -12.70 8.23 17.48
N ASN A 331 -13.18 9.24 18.19
CA ASN A 331 -13.43 9.17 19.62
C ASN A 331 -14.74 8.37 19.92
N GLU A 332 -15.08 8.20 21.19
CA GLU A 332 -16.25 7.40 21.60
C GLU A 332 -17.57 8.00 21.10
N GLU A 333 -17.69 9.31 21.06
CA GLU A 333 -18.90 10.01 20.58
C GLU A 333 -19.07 9.77 19.07
N THR A 334 -18.02 10.00 18.29
CA THR A 334 -18.02 9.73 16.85
C THR A 334 -18.31 8.25 16.53
N LEU A 335 -17.78 7.31 17.32
CA LEU A 335 -18.06 5.88 17.16
C LEU A 335 -19.53 5.56 17.46
N GLN A 336 -20.12 6.23 18.45
CA GLN A 336 -21.53 6.06 18.76
C GLN A 336 -22.42 6.61 17.64
N ASP A 337 -22.09 7.77 17.06
CA ASP A 337 -22.80 8.35 15.92
C ASP A 337 -22.71 7.42 14.70
N ARG A 338 -21.52 6.93 14.38
CA ARG A 338 -21.34 5.96 13.27
C ARG A 338 -22.13 4.68 13.48
N ARG A 339 -22.23 4.20 14.72
CA ARG A 339 -23.06 3.03 15.05
C ARG A 339 -24.55 3.31 14.82
N ASN A 340 -25.02 4.50 15.20
CA ASN A 340 -26.41 4.94 14.98
C ASN A 340 -26.72 5.04 13.48
N ASP A 341 -25.75 5.52 12.68
CA ASP A 341 -25.86 5.69 11.24
C ASP A 341 -25.55 4.40 10.45
N ASN A 342 -25.28 3.29 11.17
CA ASN A 342 -24.89 2.00 10.56
C ASN A 342 -23.62 2.10 9.70
N LEU A 343 -22.64 2.88 10.15
CA LEU A 343 -21.33 3.05 9.53
C LEU A 343 -20.23 2.34 10.35
N GLY A 344 -19.16 1.94 9.68
CA GLY A 344 -17.95 1.40 10.30
C GLY A 344 -16.80 2.40 10.28
N LEU A 345 -15.58 1.89 10.46
CA LEU A 345 -14.35 2.65 10.16
C LEU A 345 -14.14 2.75 8.65
N THR A 346 -13.56 3.83 8.21
CA THR A 346 -13.13 4.02 6.83
C THR A 346 -11.84 3.24 6.54
N ARG A 347 -11.51 3.02 5.26
CA ARG A 347 -10.25 2.36 4.87
C ARG A 347 -9.00 3.09 5.39
N PRO A 348 -8.90 4.43 5.34
CA PRO A 348 -7.78 5.14 5.95
C PRO A 348 -7.63 4.92 7.46
N GLU A 349 -8.71 4.81 8.20
CA GLU A 349 -8.67 4.50 9.64
C GLU A 349 -8.23 3.05 9.90
N LEU A 350 -8.71 2.10 9.08
CA LEU A 350 -8.27 0.71 9.13
C LEU A 350 -6.79 0.56 8.73
N ALA A 351 -6.29 1.40 7.81
CA ALA A 351 -4.88 1.48 7.44
C ALA A 351 -3.98 1.89 8.61
N VAL A 352 -4.42 2.83 9.43
CA VAL A 352 -3.72 3.17 10.68
C VAL A 352 -3.74 1.98 11.63
N LEU A 353 -4.89 1.37 11.87
CA LEU A 353 -5.00 0.26 12.83
C LEU A 353 -4.22 -0.98 12.42
N ILE A 354 -4.17 -1.33 11.12
CA ILE A 354 -3.35 -2.47 10.67
C ILE A 354 -1.86 -2.22 10.93
N SER A 355 -1.39 -0.99 10.73
CA SER A 355 0.00 -0.60 10.98
C SER A 355 0.36 -0.70 12.46
N TYR A 356 -0.49 -0.18 13.34
CA TYR A 356 -0.33 -0.31 14.80
C TYR A 356 -0.34 -1.76 15.25
N THR A 357 -1.25 -2.58 14.70
CA THR A 357 -1.34 -3.99 15.06
C THR A 357 -0.10 -4.77 14.62
N LYS A 358 0.39 -4.53 13.40
CA LYS A 358 1.63 -5.17 12.93
C LYS A 358 2.85 -4.75 13.76
N ALA A 359 2.96 -3.45 14.12
CA ALA A 359 4.06 -2.94 14.93
C ALA A 359 4.03 -3.55 16.35
N ASP A 360 2.87 -3.61 17.00
CA ASP A 360 2.69 -4.22 18.31
C ASP A 360 3.02 -5.73 18.30
N LEU A 361 2.50 -6.45 17.32
CA LEU A 361 2.77 -7.88 17.19
C LEU A 361 4.24 -8.16 16.90
N LYS A 362 4.90 -7.40 16.05
CA LYS A 362 6.34 -7.53 15.79
C LYS A 362 7.15 -7.39 17.09
N GLU A 363 6.82 -6.42 17.94
CA GLU A 363 7.46 -6.26 19.24
C GLU A 363 7.22 -7.47 20.14
N LEU A 364 5.97 -7.91 20.28
CA LEU A 364 5.58 -9.02 21.14
C LEU A 364 6.09 -10.40 20.66
N LEU A 365 6.26 -10.59 19.36
CA LEU A 365 6.76 -11.83 18.74
C LEU A 365 8.31 -11.88 18.70
N ASN A 366 8.99 -10.73 18.85
CA ASN A 366 10.46 -10.70 18.95
C ASN A 366 10.94 -11.19 20.32
N HIS A 367 10.54 -12.40 20.67
CA HIS A 367 10.86 -13.06 21.91
C HIS A 367 11.52 -14.43 21.62
N GLU A 368 12.52 -14.80 22.41
CA GLU A 368 13.32 -16.01 22.17
C GLU A 368 12.48 -17.29 22.05
N SER A 369 11.41 -17.41 22.82
CA SER A 369 10.51 -18.59 22.74
C SER A 369 9.81 -18.74 21.37
N ILE A 370 9.75 -17.71 20.56
CA ILE A 370 9.19 -17.72 19.20
C ILE A 370 10.31 -17.77 18.17
N THR A 371 11.27 -16.86 18.28
CA THR A 371 12.31 -16.68 17.25
C THR A 371 13.35 -17.81 17.24
N SER A 372 13.40 -18.64 18.29
CA SER A 372 14.22 -19.87 18.37
C SER A 372 13.43 -21.15 18.17
N ASP A 373 12.12 -21.08 17.93
CA ASP A 373 11.30 -22.24 17.61
C ASP A 373 11.69 -22.76 16.21
N PRO A 374 12.13 -24.02 16.06
CA PRO A 374 12.63 -24.52 14.78
C PRO A 374 11.61 -24.41 13.64
N TYR A 375 10.34 -24.68 13.91
CA TYR A 375 9.27 -24.64 12.92
C TYR A 375 8.92 -23.19 12.51
N ILE A 376 8.81 -22.30 13.49
CA ILE A 376 8.44 -20.89 13.24
C ILE A 376 9.60 -20.16 12.57
N SER A 377 10.84 -20.49 12.90
CA SER A 377 12.00 -19.74 12.42
C SER A 377 12.20 -19.80 10.91
N ASP A 378 11.64 -20.81 10.24
CA ASP A 378 11.71 -20.94 8.78
C ASP A 378 10.90 -19.86 8.05
N ILE A 379 9.97 -19.18 8.73
CA ILE A 379 9.24 -18.05 8.15
C ILE A 379 10.16 -16.89 7.74
N ALA A 380 11.40 -16.81 8.28
CA ALA A 380 12.38 -15.84 7.85
C ALA A 380 12.73 -15.92 6.36
N GLU A 381 12.62 -17.12 5.78
CA GLU A 381 12.91 -17.37 4.37
C GLU A 381 12.01 -16.60 3.44
N THR A 382 10.76 -16.35 3.85
CA THR A 382 9.78 -15.59 3.06
C THR A 382 10.16 -14.11 2.84
N ALA A 383 11.14 -13.59 3.59
CA ALA A 383 11.69 -12.25 3.40
C ALA A 383 12.75 -12.16 2.28
N PHE A 384 13.16 -13.29 1.72
CA PHE A 384 14.24 -13.36 0.73
C PHE A 384 13.79 -14.04 -0.57
N PRO A 385 14.38 -13.67 -1.72
CA PRO A 385 14.20 -14.42 -2.96
C PRO A 385 14.58 -15.88 -2.81
N GLU A 386 13.80 -16.79 -3.39
CA GLU A 386 13.99 -18.25 -3.30
C GLU A 386 15.41 -18.68 -3.70
N ALA A 387 16.00 -18.07 -4.72
CA ALA A 387 17.38 -18.37 -5.12
C ALA A 387 18.40 -18.08 -4.01
N LEU A 388 18.18 -17.01 -3.24
CA LEU A 388 19.06 -16.68 -2.11
C LEU A 388 18.84 -17.63 -0.92
N VAL A 389 17.61 -18.05 -0.68
CA VAL A 389 17.29 -19.05 0.36
C VAL A 389 18.01 -20.35 0.06
N HIS A 390 17.96 -20.83 -1.20
CA HIS A 390 18.62 -22.05 -1.63
C HIS A 390 20.15 -21.95 -1.58
N ASP A 391 20.72 -20.86 -2.12
CA ASP A 391 22.19 -20.74 -2.29
C ASP A 391 22.90 -20.30 -1.00
N PHE A 392 22.20 -19.66 -0.07
CA PHE A 392 22.75 -19.07 1.15
C PHE A 392 21.99 -19.48 2.43
N GLU A 393 21.56 -20.76 2.53
CA GLU A 393 20.81 -21.29 3.67
C GLU A 393 21.51 -21.04 5.02
N GLU A 394 22.79 -21.38 5.14
CA GLU A 394 23.57 -21.21 6.38
C GLU A 394 23.83 -19.71 6.73
N PRO A 395 24.21 -18.82 5.77
CA PRO A 395 24.23 -17.39 6.01
C PRO A 395 22.90 -16.82 6.48
N LEU A 396 21.78 -17.27 5.92
CA LEU A 396 20.44 -16.84 6.30
C LEU A 396 20.11 -17.27 7.74
N LYS A 397 20.44 -18.49 8.14
CA LYS A 397 20.25 -18.99 9.53
C LYS A 397 21.02 -18.15 10.56
N ARG A 398 22.17 -17.58 10.20
CA ARG A 398 22.98 -16.73 11.08
C ARG A 398 22.82 -15.23 10.81
N HIS A 399 21.81 -14.82 10.02
CA HIS A 399 21.56 -13.42 9.73
C HIS A 399 21.44 -12.60 11.01
N ARG A 400 22.14 -11.45 11.09
CA ARG A 400 22.22 -10.64 12.32
C ARG A 400 20.88 -10.10 12.81
N LEU A 401 19.92 -9.89 11.91
CA LEU A 401 18.56 -9.43 12.21
C LEU A 401 17.53 -10.58 12.07
N ARG A 402 17.96 -11.85 12.17
CA ARG A 402 17.06 -12.99 11.95
C ARG A 402 15.83 -12.95 12.88
N LYS A 403 16.01 -12.59 14.14
CA LYS A 403 14.92 -12.52 15.13
C LYS A 403 13.88 -11.48 14.74
N GLU A 404 14.33 -10.30 14.32
CA GLU A 404 13.48 -9.20 13.86
C GLU A 404 12.75 -9.58 12.56
N ILE A 405 13.42 -10.27 11.65
CA ILE A 405 12.83 -10.76 10.39
C ILE A 405 11.73 -11.79 10.70
N ILE A 406 11.99 -12.80 11.54
CA ILE A 406 11.00 -13.79 11.97
C ILE A 406 9.77 -13.09 12.56
N ALA A 407 9.97 -12.19 13.51
CA ALA A 407 8.88 -11.47 14.17
C ALA A 407 8.06 -10.62 13.20
N THR A 408 8.73 -9.98 12.23
CA THR A 408 8.08 -9.16 11.19
C THR A 408 7.26 -10.02 10.23
N GLN A 409 7.84 -11.12 9.72
CA GLN A 409 7.15 -11.99 8.78
C GLN A 409 5.95 -12.69 9.44
N LEU A 410 6.11 -13.17 10.67
CA LEU A 410 5.03 -13.80 11.42
C LEU A 410 3.90 -12.80 11.75
N ALA A 411 4.23 -11.55 12.13
CA ALA A 411 3.24 -10.52 12.35
C ALA A 411 2.47 -10.18 11.06
N ASN A 412 3.17 -10.06 9.93
CA ASN A 412 2.57 -9.84 8.63
C ASN A 412 1.65 -11.00 8.22
N ASP A 413 2.10 -12.23 8.36
CA ASP A 413 1.33 -13.43 8.06
C ASP A 413 0.03 -13.46 8.88
N MET A 414 0.13 -13.35 10.21
CA MET A 414 -1.03 -13.37 11.11
C MET A 414 -2.04 -12.26 10.79
N VAL A 415 -1.58 -11.04 10.52
CA VAL A 415 -2.47 -9.89 10.28
C VAL A 415 -3.06 -9.93 8.88
N ASN A 416 -2.26 -10.27 7.87
CA ASN A 416 -2.72 -10.29 6.48
C ASN A 416 -3.77 -11.39 6.25
N TYR A 417 -3.59 -12.57 6.84
CA TYR A 417 -4.54 -13.69 6.66
C TYR A 417 -5.69 -13.70 7.67
N MET A 418 -5.47 -13.21 8.90
CA MET A 418 -6.47 -13.37 9.96
C MET A 418 -7.13 -12.06 10.38
N GLY A 419 -6.59 -10.93 9.93
CA GLY A 419 -7.13 -9.59 10.15
C GLY A 419 -6.67 -8.91 11.45
N ILE A 420 -6.93 -7.63 11.53
CA ILE A 420 -6.43 -6.68 12.52
C ILE A 420 -6.76 -7.10 13.98
N THR A 421 -7.96 -7.60 14.24
CA THR A 421 -8.44 -7.91 15.60
C THR A 421 -8.19 -9.35 16.05
N PHE A 422 -7.56 -10.18 15.21
CA PHE A 422 -7.45 -11.63 15.44
C PHE A 422 -6.80 -11.99 16.76
N VAL A 423 -5.61 -11.48 17.02
CA VAL A 423 -4.83 -11.80 18.22
C VAL A 423 -5.53 -11.25 19.46
N ASN A 424 -6.00 -10.02 19.42
CA ASN A 424 -6.71 -9.41 20.56
C ASN A 424 -7.94 -10.21 20.97
N ARG A 425 -8.76 -10.63 20.00
CA ARG A 425 -9.94 -11.49 20.26
C ARG A 425 -9.59 -12.83 20.89
N LEU A 426 -8.47 -13.44 20.50
CA LEU A 426 -8.03 -14.70 21.10
C LEU A 426 -7.48 -14.48 22.52
N LYS A 427 -6.71 -13.40 22.74
CA LYS A 427 -6.29 -13.01 24.10
C LYS A 427 -7.51 -12.86 25.02
N ASP A 428 -8.50 -12.06 24.63
CA ASP A 428 -9.71 -11.81 25.41
C ASP A 428 -10.49 -13.09 25.73
N SER A 429 -10.59 -13.99 24.75
CA SER A 429 -11.47 -15.16 24.87
C SER A 429 -10.80 -16.40 25.46
N THR A 430 -9.47 -16.42 25.58
CA THR A 430 -8.70 -17.58 26.05
C THR A 430 -7.74 -17.26 27.19
N GLY A 431 -7.38 -15.99 27.39
CA GLY A 431 -6.33 -15.56 28.32
C GLY A 431 -4.92 -16.00 27.90
N SER A 432 -4.74 -16.46 26.67
CA SER A 432 -3.46 -16.98 26.17
C SER A 432 -2.46 -15.88 25.87
N SER A 433 -1.17 -16.19 25.99
CA SER A 433 -0.10 -15.29 25.56
C SER A 433 -0.06 -15.15 24.03
N VAL A 434 0.58 -14.08 23.53
CA VAL A 434 0.78 -13.89 22.08
C VAL A 434 1.62 -15.04 21.50
N ALA A 435 2.61 -15.53 22.25
CA ALA A 435 3.44 -16.66 21.86
C ALA A 435 2.63 -17.95 21.68
N ASP A 436 1.71 -18.26 22.61
CA ASP A 436 0.83 -19.42 22.48
C ASP A 436 -0.13 -19.27 21.30
N ILE A 437 -0.66 -18.06 21.09
CA ILE A 437 -1.54 -17.77 19.95
C ILE A 437 -0.80 -17.96 18.64
N ALA A 438 0.45 -17.51 18.53
CA ALA A 438 1.27 -17.67 17.34
C ALA A 438 1.53 -19.15 17.02
N ARG A 439 1.91 -19.96 18.02
CA ARG A 439 2.09 -21.42 17.83
C ARG A 439 0.80 -22.11 17.40
N ALA A 440 -0.29 -21.82 18.10
CA ALA A 440 -1.59 -22.41 17.76
C ALA A 440 -2.08 -21.97 16.38
N TYR A 441 -1.77 -20.72 15.98
CA TYR A 441 -2.06 -20.21 14.65
C TYR A 441 -1.24 -20.93 13.57
N MET A 442 0.08 -21.06 13.75
CA MET A 442 0.95 -21.78 12.80
C MET A 442 0.49 -23.23 12.63
N THR A 443 0.15 -23.90 13.74
CA THR A 443 -0.42 -25.26 13.69
C THR A 443 -1.72 -25.30 12.88
N ALA A 444 -2.65 -24.39 13.12
CA ALA A 444 -3.91 -24.35 12.40
C ALA A 444 -3.73 -23.94 10.92
N ARG A 445 -2.87 -22.95 10.64
CA ARG A 445 -2.53 -22.49 9.30
C ARG A 445 -2.09 -23.65 8.41
N ASP A 446 -1.11 -24.43 8.91
CA ASP A 446 -0.48 -25.46 8.11
C ASP A 446 -1.27 -26.77 8.08
N THR A 447 -2.01 -27.08 9.14
CA THR A 447 -2.98 -28.20 9.14
C THR A 447 -4.04 -28.03 8.04
N PHE A 448 -4.50 -26.82 7.79
CA PHE A 448 -5.54 -26.53 6.78
C PHE A 448 -4.99 -25.98 5.47
N SER A 449 -3.65 -25.95 5.28
CA SER A 449 -2.99 -25.39 4.09
C SER A 449 -3.54 -24.00 3.75
N LEU A 450 -3.62 -23.10 4.75
CA LEU A 450 -4.27 -21.81 4.60
C LEU A 450 -3.66 -21.00 3.46
N GLU A 451 -2.33 -20.93 3.39
CA GLU A 451 -1.63 -20.14 2.37
C GLU A 451 -1.93 -20.65 0.96
N GLU A 452 -1.84 -21.95 0.72
CA GLU A 452 -2.16 -22.55 -0.58
C GLU A 452 -3.59 -22.23 -1.01
N ARG A 453 -4.57 -22.42 -0.10
CA ARG A 453 -5.99 -22.12 -0.37
C ARG A 453 -6.23 -20.64 -0.60
N TRP A 454 -5.52 -19.80 0.12
CA TRP A 454 -5.60 -18.35 -0.04
C TRP A 454 -5.09 -17.91 -1.41
N CYS A 455 -3.94 -18.46 -1.86
CA CYS A 455 -3.42 -18.24 -3.20
C CYS A 455 -4.41 -18.70 -4.27
N GLN A 456 -5.00 -19.90 -4.15
CA GLN A 456 -6.03 -20.40 -5.06
C GLN A 456 -7.25 -19.47 -5.15
N ILE A 457 -7.69 -18.89 -4.02
CA ILE A 457 -8.78 -17.91 -4.05
C ILE A 457 -8.31 -16.61 -4.70
N SER A 458 -7.08 -16.16 -4.45
CA SER A 458 -6.54 -14.94 -5.06
C SER A 458 -6.39 -15.05 -6.58
N GLU A 459 -6.14 -16.24 -7.12
CA GLU A 459 -6.12 -16.52 -8.56
C GLU A 459 -7.50 -16.34 -9.24
N LEU A 460 -8.56 -16.20 -8.45
CA LEU A 460 -9.90 -15.91 -8.97
C LEU A 460 -10.13 -14.41 -9.23
N ASP A 461 -9.13 -13.55 -9.02
CA ASP A 461 -9.21 -12.13 -9.34
C ASP A 461 -9.72 -11.93 -10.77
N TYR A 462 -10.73 -11.08 -10.90
CA TYR A 462 -11.46 -10.81 -12.17
C TYR A 462 -12.18 -12.00 -12.81
N LYS A 463 -12.14 -13.20 -12.22
CA LYS A 463 -12.86 -14.40 -12.71
C LYS A 463 -14.20 -14.59 -11.99
N VAL A 464 -14.31 -14.09 -10.78
CA VAL A 464 -15.53 -14.08 -9.97
C VAL A 464 -15.72 -12.68 -9.36
N GLU A 465 -16.93 -12.39 -8.92
CA GLU A 465 -17.19 -11.15 -8.20
C GLU A 465 -16.35 -11.06 -6.91
N THR A 466 -15.81 -9.89 -6.63
CA THR A 466 -14.95 -9.66 -5.45
C THR A 466 -15.66 -10.03 -4.15
N SER A 467 -16.97 -9.76 -4.04
CA SER A 467 -17.77 -10.11 -2.86
C SER A 467 -17.79 -11.62 -2.58
N VAL A 468 -17.85 -12.45 -3.63
CA VAL A 468 -17.80 -13.92 -3.52
C VAL A 468 -16.43 -14.37 -3.07
N GLN A 469 -15.38 -13.83 -3.66
CA GLN A 469 -13.98 -14.12 -3.30
C GLN A 469 -13.69 -13.75 -1.84
N GLU A 470 -14.11 -12.58 -1.41
CA GLU A 470 -13.97 -12.13 -0.01
C GLU A 470 -14.76 -13.03 0.96
N GLN A 471 -15.93 -13.52 0.56
CA GLN A 471 -16.69 -14.48 1.36
C GLN A 471 -15.95 -15.80 1.50
N MET A 472 -15.33 -16.32 0.44
CA MET A 472 -14.48 -17.54 0.51
C MET A 472 -13.31 -17.34 1.48
N MET A 473 -12.61 -16.21 1.40
CA MET A 473 -11.53 -15.86 2.33
C MET A 473 -12.04 -15.78 3.78
N ALA A 474 -13.19 -15.16 4.01
CA ALA A 474 -13.77 -15.06 5.36
C ALA A 474 -14.13 -16.43 5.95
N GLU A 475 -14.56 -17.40 5.15
CA GLU A 475 -14.79 -18.78 5.63
C GLU A 475 -13.48 -19.46 6.02
N LEU A 476 -12.40 -19.27 5.26
CA LEU A 476 -11.07 -19.75 5.66
C LEU A 476 -10.60 -19.10 6.95
N MET A 477 -10.72 -17.79 7.09
CA MET A 477 -10.41 -17.07 8.33
C MET A 477 -11.23 -17.62 9.51
N ARG A 478 -12.50 -17.93 9.29
CA ARG A 478 -13.39 -18.51 10.31
C ARG A 478 -12.93 -19.89 10.74
N LEU A 479 -12.55 -20.74 9.77
CA LEU A 479 -12.02 -22.08 10.01
C LEU A 479 -10.75 -22.03 10.86
N VAL A 480 -9.72 -21.30 10.38
CA VAL A 480 -8.41 -21.21 11.05
C VAL A 480 -8.55 -20.59 12.45
N ARG A 481 -9.36 -19.52 12.62
CA ARG A 481 -9.61 -18.94 13.94
C ARG A 481 -10.23 -19.95 14.93
N ARG A 482 -11.19 -20.75 14.47
CA ARG A 482 -11.83 -21.79 15.30
C ARG A 482 -10.82 -22.88 15.68
N ALA A 483 -10.00 -23.31 14.74
CA ALA A 483 -8.94 -24.28 14.95
C ALA A 483 -7.89 -23.75 15.94
N THR A 484 -7.38 -22.54 15.73
CA THR A 484 -6.44 -21.87 16.63
C THR A 484 -7.00 -21.86 18.08
N ARG A 485 -8.27 -21.44 18.25
CA ARG A 485 -8.92 -21.47 19.56
C ARG A 485 -9.02 -22.86 20.14
N TRP A 486 -9.26 -23.87 19.30
CA TRP A 486 -9.32 -25.26 19.74
C TRP A 486 -7.96 -25.76 20.23
N PHE A 487 -6.87 -25.47 19.49
CA PHE A 487 -5.51 -25.82 19.92
C PHE A 487 -5.16 -25.13 21.24
N LEU A 488 -5.45 -23.84 21.41
CA LEU A 488 -5.21 -23.11 22.66
C LEU A 488 -5.93 -23.72 23.87
N ARG A 489 -7.11 -24.28 23.68
CA ARG A 489 -7.89 -24.90 24.78
C ARG A 489 -7.50 -26.33 25.09
N ASN A 490 -7.07 -27.09 24.10
CA ASN A 490 -6.86 -28.54 24.21
C ASN A 490 -5.38 -28.95 24.20
N ARG A 491 -4.47 -28.05 23.82
CA ARG A 491 -3.02 -28.26 23.71
C ARG A 491 -2.28 -27.12 24.42
N ARG A 492 -2.36 -27.08 25.75
CA ARG A 492 -1.98 -25.89 26.54
C ARG A 492 -0.49 -25.68 26.78
N VAL A 493 0.39 -26.67 26.57
CA VAL A 493 1.81 -26.56 26.97
C VAL A 493 2.69 -27.07 25.85
N ASN A 494 3.67 -26.22 25.43
CA ASN A 494 4.74 -26.54 24.49
C ASN A 494 4.28 -27.40 23.30
N VAL A 495 3.37 -26.84 22.50
CA VAL A 495 2.89 -27.48 21.26
C VAL A 495 4.08 -27.69 20.35
N ASP A 496 4.43 -28.94 20.06
CA ASP A 496 5.27 -29.28 18.94
C ASP A 496 4.45 -29.15 17.66
N ILE A 497 4.70 -28.06 16.93
CA ILE A 497 3.88 -27.68 15.77
C ILE A 497 3.95 -28.76 14.69
N GLU A 498 5.16 -29.30 14.42
CA GLU A 498 5.37 -30.30 13.39
C GLU A 498 4.57 -31.58 13.67
N GLN A 499 4.64 -32.09 14.91
CA GLN A 499 3.88 -33.26 15.31
C GLN A 499 2.36 -33.05 15.25
N GLU A 500 1.88 -31.92 15.71
CA GLU A 500 0.42 -31.62 15.66
C GLU A 500 -0.06 -31.43 14.21
N VAL A 501 0.70 -30.77 13.36
CA VAL A 501 0.37 -30.66 11.93
C VAL A 501 0.34 -32.05 11.28
N ALA A 502 1.37 -32.87 11.49
CA ALA A 502 1.42 -34.24 10.94
C ALA A 502 0.25 -35.13 11.40
N LYS A 503 -0.26 -34.89 12.61
CA LYS A 503 -1.37 -35.65 13.20
C LYS A 503 -2.74 -35.26 12.63
N PHE A 504 -2.96 -34.01 12.27
CA PHE A 504 -4.27 -33.50 11.87
C PHE A 504 -4.38 -33.22 10.35
N ARG A 505 -3.29 -33.24 9.60
CA ARG A 505 -3.23 -33.15 8.14
C ARG A 505 -3.51 -34.52 7.50
#